data_487c29014c678c446fadcea6aecbbee4
#
_entry.id   487c29014c678c446fadcea6aecbbee4
#
_cell.length_a   1.000
_cell.length_b   1.000
_cell.length_c   1.000
_cell.angle_alpha   90.00
_cell.angle_beta   90.00
_cell.angle_gamma   90.00
#
_symmetry.space_group_name_H-M   'P 1'
#
loop_
_entity.id
_entity.type
_entity.pdbx_description
1 polymer ?
#
loop_
_entity_poly.entity_id
_entity_poly.type
_entity_poly.pdbx_seq_one_letter_code
_entity_poly.pdbx_strand_id
1 'polypeptide(L)'
;MYLYLRGEKGRIMNQHRRNVPASKKGKKLRLFNAALLTLVSLVSGLLVFSIFKNNVLAFHHLNLILSALLAAVILLAAFFVWKNKFKVLTTFLLLVTLLVSSGAMYGVKELMDLSRGVNSTSNYSEIEMAVYVRADSDKSDVTQLKKLTAPTENGDKDNVTALLDHIKKTKKTELTVENSSSYIAAYKALINQETEAIALNSSFGDMLASHDADYASKIKKIYTYKITRQVETGKRRDDANADVFNIYVSGIDTYGSISSVSRSDVNIIMTVNRKTKKVLLTTTPRDSYVAIADGGAGQMDKLTHAGIYGVDASVHTLENLYGIRIDYYVRLNFTSFLKLVDLLGGIDVENDQEFTSRHGNHHFPVGKVHMNSDQALGFVRERYSLQGGDNDRGKNQEKVIEAVIKKLTSTSALKNYNEIISGLQDSIQTNMELPVLMNLVNTQLESGGSYQVQSQAISGNGRMDLPSYAMPDSNLYMMEIQPESLDNAKAAIQQVMEGKTP
;
A
#
# COMPACT_ATOMS: atom_id res chain seq x y z
N MET A 1 -29.88 -83.77 -72.19
CA MET A 1 -30.34 -84.70 -71.15
C MET A 1 -30.47 -83.93 -69.85
N TYR A 2 -31.71 -83.77 -69.44
CA TYR A 2 -32.24 -83.40 -68.09
C TYR A 2 -31.72 -82.20 -67.41
N LEU A 3 -32.56 -81.14 -67.30
CA LEU A 3 -33.67 -80.90 -66.33
C LEU A 3 -33.12 -80.28 -65.01
N TYR A 4 -33.60 -79.27 -64.39
CA TYR A 4 -34.90 -78.66 -64.19
C TYR A 4 -34.71 -77.54 -63.16
N LEU A 5 -35.29 -76.39 -63.41
CA LEU A 5 -36.09 -75.54 -62.56
C LEU A 5 -35.78 -75.29 -61.03
N ARG A 6 -35.64 -74.10 -60.67
CA ARG A 6 -36.51 -73.28 -59.77
C ARG A 6 -35.65 -72.13 -59.34
N GLY A 7 -35.98 -70.89 -59.48
CA GLY A 7 -37.22 -70.14 -59.27
C GLY A 7 -37.22 -69.52 -57.95
N GLU A 8 -37.30 -68.23 -57.97
CA GLU A 8 -37.90 -67.37 -57.01
C GLU A 8 -37.07 -66.53 -56.02
N LYS A 9 -37.35 -65.25 -56.23
CA LYS A 9 -37.52 -64.21 -55.20
C LYS A 9 -36.29 -63.73 -54.48
N GLY A 10 -35.53 -62.87 -55.16
CA GLY A 10 -34.79 -61.81 -54.50
C GLY A 10 -35.76 -60.85 -53.79
N ARG A 11 -36.04 -61.05 -52.51
CA ARG A 11 -36.68 -60.06 -51.64
C ARG A 11 -35.74 -58.90 -51.45
N ILE A 12 -36.09 -57.80 -52.05
CA ILE A 12 -35.59 -56.47 -51.68
C ILE A 12 -35.97 -56.24 -50.25
N MET A 13 -35.08 -56.50 -49.31
CA MET A 13 -35.25 -56.01 -47.91
C MET A 13 -34.92 -54.52 -47.88
N ASN A 14 -35.96 -53.75 -48.13
CA ASN A 14 -35.96 -52.36 -47.74
C ASN A 14 -35.83 -52.28 -46.19
N GLN A 15 -34.62 -52.07 -45.70
CA GLN A 15 -34.40 -51.75 -44.29
C GLN A 15 -35.04 -50.41 -44.04
N HIS A 16 -36.27 -50.35 -43.59
CA HIS A 16 -36.87 -49.25 -42.88
C HIS A 16 -35.95 -48.98 -41.65
N ARG A 17 -35.08 -48.01 -41.74
CA ARG A 17 -34.54 -47.38 -40.55
C ARG A 17 -35.71 -46.89 -39.73
N ARG A 18 -36.14 -47.68 -38.74
CA ARG A 18 -37.07 -47.25 -37.71
C ARG A 18 -36.45 -46.05 -37.04
N ASN A 19 -36.95 -44.86 -37.33
CA ASN A 19 -36.73 -43.69 -36.50
C ASN A 19 -37.41 -43.98 -35.14
N VAL A 20 -36.62 -44.54 -34.19
CA VAL A 20 -37.02 -44.67 -32.80
C VAL A 20 -37.21 -43.26 -32.26
N PRO A 21 -38.38 -42.85 -31.87
CA PRO A 21 -38.57 -41.52 -31.33
C PRO A 21 -37.67 -41.34 -30.08
N ALA A 22 -36.80 -40.33 -30.11
CA ALA A 22 -35.88 -40.04 -29.00
C ALA A 22 -36.69 -39.98 -27.71
N SER A 23 -36.33 -40.83 -26.73
CA SER A 23 -37.05 -40.91 -25.45
C SER A 23 -37.23 -39.51 -24.85
N LYS A 24 -38.40 -39.20 -24.25
CA LYS A 24 -38.66 -37.90 -23.60
C LYS A 24 -37.57 -37.52 -22.61
N LYS A 25 -36.97 -38.49 -21.91
CA LYS A 25 -35.77 -38.32 -21.04
C LYS A 25 -34.54 -37.83 -21.81
N GLY A 26 -34.30 -38.33 -23.02
CA GLY A 26 -33.13 -37.93 -23.82
C GLY A 26 -33.24 -36.52 -24.39
N LYS A 27 -34.47 -36.00 -24.66
CA LYS A 27 -34.70 -34.59 -25.05
C LYS A 27 -34.51 -33.65 -23.87
N LYS A 28 -35.00 -34.01 -22.69
CA LYS A 28 -34.82 -33.19 -21.45
C LYS A 28 -33.37 -33.05 -21.10
N LEU A 29 -32.55 -34.12 -21.13
CA LEU A 29 -31.12 -34.08 -20.81
C LEU A 29 -30.33 -33.23 -21.82
N ARG A 30 -30.70 -33.25 -23.11
CA ARG A 30 -30.08 -32.38 -24.13
C ARG A 30 -30.34 -30.89 -23.85
N LEU A 31 -31.59 -30.53 -23.50
CA LEU A 31 -31.94 -29.16 -23.13
C LEU A 31 -31.22 -28.70 -21.85
N PHE A 32 -31.14 -29.57 -20.86
CA PHE A 32 -30.38 -29.33 -19.65
C PHE A 32 -28.89 -29.08 -19.96
N ASN A 33 -28.25 -29.96 -20.78
CA ASN A 33 -26.86 -29.76 -21.17
C ASN A 33 -26.62 -28.49 -21.98
N ALA A 34 -27.59 -28.07 -22.82
CA ALA A 34 -27.50 -26.81 -23.55
C ALA A 34 -27.54 -25.58 -22.59
N ALA A 35 -28.48 -25.60 -21.63
CA ALA A 35 -28.55 -24.55 -20.62
C ALA A 35 -27.30 -24.51 -19.72
N LEU A 36 -26.81 -25.68 -19.30
CA LEU A 36 -25.58 -25.82 -18.50
C LEU A 36 -24.35 -25.35 -19.29
N LEU A 37 -24.25 -25.65 -20.58
CA LEU A 37 -23.18 -25.16 -21.46
C LEU A 37 -23.18 -23.64 -21.54
N THR A 38 -24.33 -23.01 -21.68
CA THR A 38 -24.45 -21.56 -21.67
C THR A 38 -23.94 -20.95 -20.35
N LEU A 39 -24.35 -21.55 -19.22
CA LEU A 39 -23.91 -21.11 -17.90
C LEU A 39 -22.39 -21.26 -17.72
N VAL A 40 -21.83 -22.42 -18.09
CA VAL A 40 -20.38 -22.69 -18.03
C VAL A 40 -19.62 -21.71 -18.91
N SER A 41 -20.11 -21.44 -20.13
CA SER A 41 -19.46 -20.47 -21.04
C SER A 41 -19.44 -19.07 -20.47
N LEU A 42 -20.52 -18.61 -19.81
CA LEU A 42 -20.59 -17.32 -19.15
C LEU A 42 -19.60 -17.23 -17.98
N VAL A 43 -19.63 -18.21 -17.07
CA VAL A 43 -18.74 -18.21 -15.88
C VAL A 43 -17.28 -18.31 -16.29
N SER A 44 -16.95 -19.21 -17.24
CA SER A 44 -15.58 -19.33 -17.74
C SER A 44 -15.12 -18.08 -18.49
N GLY A 45 -16.01 -17.44 -19.25
CA GLY A 45 -15.71 -16.16 -19.93
C GLY A 45 -15.41 -15.04 -18.95
N LEU A 46 -16.21 -14.91 -17.89
CA LEU A 46 -15.96 -13.93 -16.81
C LEU A 46 -14.65 -14.23 -16.06
N LEU A 47 -14.35 -15.51 -15.80
CA LEU A 47 -13.08 -15.92 -15.19
C LEU A 47 -11.90 -15.51 -16.05
N VAL A 48 -11.92 -15.88 -17.34
CA VAL A 48 -10.85 -15.52 -18.30
C VAL A 48 -10.68 -14.01 -18.36
N PHE A 49 -11.76 -13.25 -18.52
CA PHE A 49 -11.70 -11.80 -18.50
C PHE A 49 -11.05 -11.24 -17.22
N SER A 50 -11.44 -11.76 -16.06
CA SER A 50 -10.89 -11.33 -14.76
C SER A 50 -9.40 -11.65 -14.60
N ILE A 51 -8.98 -12.84 -15.06
CA ILE A 51 -7.57 -13.27 -15.06
C ILE A 51 -6.71 -12.32 -15.91
N PHE A 52 -7.15 -12.01 -17.15
CA PHE A 52 -6.39 -11.11 -18.03
C PHE A 52 -6.40 -9.66 -17.53
N LYS A 53 -7.54 -9.16 -17.10
CA LYS A 53 -7.65 -7.79 -16.57
C LYS A 53 -6.71 -7.52 -15.40
N ASN A 54 -6.53 -8.51 -14.52
CA ASN A 54 -5.74 -8.37 -13.29
C ASN A 54 -4.35 -9.01 -13.38
N ASN A 55 -3.90 -9.43 -14.56
CA ASN A 55 -2.61 -10.11 -14.78
C ASN A 55 -2.39 -11.36 -13.90
N VAL A 56 -3.46 -12.04 -13.49
CA VAL A 56 -3.37 -13.23 -12.65
C VAL A 56 -2.84 -14.40 -13.49
N LEU A 57 -1.87 -15.18 -12.94
CA LEU A 57 -1.25 -16.34 -13.62
C LEU A 57 -0.62 -16.00 -14.99
N ALA A 58 -0.08 -14.79 -15.17
CA ALA A 58 0.54 -14.40 -16.43
C ALA A 58 1.91 -15.08 -16.66
N PHE A 59 2.62 -15.50 -15.60
CA PHE A 59 3.91 -16.17 -15.70
C PHE A 59 3.83 -17.48 -16.48
N HIS A 60 4.86 -17.76 -17.27
CA HIS A 60 4.92 -18.93 -18.19
C HIS A 60 3.66 -19.10 -19.05
N HIS A 61 2.94 -18.02 -19.34
CA HIS A 61 1.70 -18.03 -20.12
C HIS A 61 0.59 -18.93 -19.56
N LEU A 62 0.57 -19.19 -18.24
CA LEU A 62 -0.43 -20.07 -17.61
C LEU A 62 -1.86 -19.59 -17.81
N ASN A 63 -2.09 -18.27 -17.83
CA ASN A 63 -3.39 -17.67 -18.15
C ASN A 63 -3.86 -18.05 -19.57
N LEU A 64 -2.97 -18.05 -20.56
CA LEU A 64 -3.27 -18.47 -21.93
C LEU A 64 -3.55 -19.97 -22.02
N ILE A 65 -2.72 -20.78 -21.35
CA ILE A 65 -2.87 -22.25 -21.31
C ILE A 65 -4.22 -22.62 -20.67
N LEU A 66 -4.56 -22.02 -19.52
CA LEU A 66 -5.84 -22.23 -18.85
C LEU A 66 -7.02 -21.83 -19.73
N SER A 67 -6.93 -20.67 -20.38
CA SER A 67 -7.98 -20.18 -21.28
C SER A 67 -8.19 -21.09 -22.48
N ALA A 68 -7.10 -21.58 -23.09
CA ALA A 68 -7.15 -22.51 -24.20
C ALA A 68 -7.77 -23.87 -23.78
N LEU A 69 -7.42 -24.35 -22.58
CA LEU A 69 -7.99 -25.60 -22.04
C LEU A 69 -9.50 -25.44 -21.77
N LEU A 70 -9.94 -24.34 -21.15
CA LEU A 70 -11.35 -24.05 -20.93
C LEU A 70 -12.12 -23.94 -22.25
N ALA A 71 -11.55 -23.24 -23.24
CA ALA A 71 -12.15 -23.15 -24.57
C ALA A 71 -12.29 -24.50 -25.25
N ALA A 72 -11.25 -25.34 -25.18
CA ALA A 72 -11.28 -26.70 -25.75
C ALA A 72 -12.37 -27.56 -25.10
N VAL A 73 -12.51 -27.53 -23.77
CA VAL A 73 -13.55 -28.26 -23.04
C VAL A 73 -14.95 -27.77 -23.43
N ILE A 74 -15.17 -26.46 -23.52
CA ILE A 74 -16.45 -25.85 -23.91
C ILE A 74 -16.81 -26.25 -25.36
N LEU A 75 -15.85 -26.18 -26.29
CA LEU A 75 -16.07 -26.59 -27.70
C LEU A 75 -16.38 -28.06 -27.82
N LEU A 76 -15.68 -28.94 -27.08
CA LEU A 76 -15.95 -30.37 -27.04
C LEU A 76 -17.36 -30.67 -26.50
N ALA A 77 -17.74 -30.02 -25.41
CA ALA A 77 -19.08 -30.13 -24.81
C ALA A 77 -20.16 -29.64 -25.79
N ALA A 78 -19.94 -28.51 -26.46
CA ALA A 78 -20.82 -27.96 -27.49
C ALA A 78 -21.02 -28.97 -28.67
N PHE A 79 -19.92 -29.59 -29.14
CA PHE A 79 -19.96 -30.63 -30.17
C PHE A 79 -20.79 -31.83 -29.74
N PHE A 80 -20.65 -32.31 -28.48
CA PHE A 80 -21.44 -33.42 -27.97
C PHE A 80 -22.92 -33.07 -27.83
N VAL A 81 -23.25 -31.87 -27.37
CA VAL A 81 -24.63 -31.38 -27.33
C VAL A 81 -25.26 -31.26 -28.71
N TRP A 82 -24.47 -30.74 -29.69
CA TRP A 82 -24.92 -30.65 -31.10
C TRP A 82 -25.18 -32.01 -31.71
N LYS A 83 -24.20 -32.91 -31.60
CA LYS A 83 -24.32 -34.30 -32.13
C LYS A 83 -25.27 -35.19 -31.33
N ASN A 84 -25.79 -34.69 -30.18
CA ASN A 84 -26.72 -35.41 -29.29
C ASN A 84 -26.12 -36.78 -28.80
N LYS A 85 -24.80 -36.83 -28.59
CA LYS A 85 -24.04 -38.01 -28.14
C LYS A 85 -23.47 -37.78 -26.75
N PHE A 86 -23.10 -38.86 -26.05
CA PHE A 86 -22.41 -38.82 -24.74
C PHE A 86 -23.03 -37.91 -23.69
N LYS A 87 -24.38 -37.84 -23.62
CA LYS A 87 -25.13 -36.85 -22.80
C LYS A 87 -24.73 -36.87 -21.34
N VAL A 88 -24.59 -38.03 -20.70
CA VAL A 88 -24.20 -38.16 -19.29
C VAL A 88 -22.77 -37.67 -19.07
N LEU A 89 -21.84 -38.09 -19.94
CA LEU A 89 -20.45 -37.62 -19.89
C LEU A 89 -20.37 -36.10 -20.08
N THR A 90 -21.16 -35.54 -21.00
CA THR A 90 -21.23 -34.08 -21.21
C THR A 90 -21.75 -33.37 -19.98
N THR A 91 -22.79 -33.90 -19.32
CA THR A 91 -23.30 -33.33 -18.05
C THR A 91 -22.22 -33.33 -17.00
N PHE A 92 -21.54 -34.44 -16.80
CA PHE A 92 -20.45 -34.55 -15.81
C PHE A 92 -19.30 -33.58 -16.12
N LEU A 93 -18.84 -33.54 -17.39
CA LEU A 93 -17.79 -32.62 -17.84
C LEU A 93 -18.15 -31.15 -17.56
N LEU A 94 -19.38 -30.75 -17.92
CA LEU A 94 -19.84 -29.38 -17.70
C LEU A 94 -19.98 -29.05 -16.21
N LEU A 95 -20.46 -29.97 -15.36
CA LEU A 95 -20.56 -29.76 -13.92
C LEU A 95 -19.18 -29.59 -13.28
N VAL A 96 -18.22 -30.45 -13.66
CA VAL A 96 -16.82 -30.32 -13.17
C VAL A 96 -16.21 -28.97 -13.62
N THR A 97 -16.40 -28.60 -14.90
CA THR A 97 -15.89 -27.31 -15.41
C THR A 97 -16.55 -26.14 -14.69
N LEU A 98 -17.85 -26.20 -14.42
CA LEU A 98 -18.55 -25.16 -13.67
C LEU A 98 -17.98 -25.00 -12.25
N LEU A 99 -17.79 -26.13 -11.56
CA LEU A 99 -17.25 -26.13 -10.19
C LEU A 99 -15.83 -25.57 -10.16
N VAL A 100 -14.95 -26.00 -11.07
CA VAL A 100 -13.58 -25.50 -11.18
C VAL A 100 -13.55 -24.01 -11.55
N SER A 101 -14.32 -23.59 -12.56
CA SER A 101 -14.38 -22.17 -12.97
C SER A 101 -14.95 -21.27 -11.89
N SER A 102 -15.98 -21.73 -11.16
CA SER A 102 -16.58 -20.98 -10.05
C SER A 102 -15.61 -20.87 -8.87
N GLY A 103 -14.91 -21.95 -8.52
CA GLY A 103 -13.89 -21.93 -7.47
C GLY A 103 -12.71 -21.01 -7.82
N ALA A 104 -12.23 -21.07 -9.07
CA ALA A 104 -11.18 -20.17 -9.54
C ALA A 104 -11.66 -18.70 -9.57
N MET A 105 -12.90 -18.44 -9.99
CA MET A 105 -13.49 -17.09 -9.96
C MET A 105 -13.61 -16.55 -8.54
N TYR A 106 -13.97 -17.40 -7.58
CA TYR A 106 -13.99 -17.03 -6.17
C TYR A 106 -12.59 -16.65 -5.68
N GLY A 107 -11.54 -17.44 -6.05
CA GLY A 107 -10.17 -17.11 -5.70
C GLY A 107 -9.69 -15.77 -6.30
N VAL A 108 -10.01 -15.50 -7.58
CA VAL A 108 -9.68 -14.20 -8.22
C VAL A 108 -10.44 -13.06 -7.54
N LYS A 109 -11.71 -13.25 -7.19
CA LYS A 109 -12.49 -12.26 -6.45
C LYS A 109 -11.87 -11.96 -5.08
N GLU A 110 -11.47 -12.97 -4.33
CA GLU A 110 -10.80 -12.82 -3.04
C GLU A 110 -9.54 -11.95 -3.15
N LEU A 111 -8.70 -12.22 -4.17
CA LEU A 111 -7.53 -11.40 -4.48
C LEU A 111 -7.87 -9.94 -4.79
N MET A 112 -8.93 -9.71 -5.55
CA MET A 112 -9.39 -8.35 -5.87
C MET A 112 -9.90 -7.63 -4.61
N ASP A 113 -10.63 -8.33 -3.76
CA ASP A 113 -11.18 -7.76 -2.52
C ASP A 113 -10.04 -7.46 -1.51
N LEU A 114 -9.03 -8.33 -1.41
CA LEU A 114 -7.82 -8.10 -0.61
C LEU A 114 -7.06 -6.87 -1.12
N SER A 115 -6.82 -6.77 -2.43
CA SER A 115 -6.12 -5.60 -2.99
C SER A 115 -6.90 -4.30 -2.79
N ARG A 116 -8.23 -4.33 -2.93
CA ARG A 116 -9.08 -3.18 -2.63
C ARG A 116 -9.00 -2.78 -1.16
N GLY A 117 -8.94 -3.75 -0.26
CA GLY A 117 -8.76 -3.50 1.17
C GLY A 117 -7.46 -2.76 1.46
N VAL A 118 -6.34 -3.25 0.94
CA VAL A 118 -5.02 -2.60 1.06
C VAL A 118 -5.04 -1.19 0.48
N ASN A 119 -5.73 -0.98 -0.66
CA ASN A 119 -5.83 0.32 -1.32
C ASN A 119 -6.94 1.22 -0.78
N SER A 120 -7.84 0.71 0.06
CA SER A 120 -8.97 1.49 0.57
C SER A 120 -8.53 2.72 1.35
N THR A 121 -7.45 2.60 2.12
CA THR A 121 -6.85 3.69 2.90
C THR A 121 -5.94 4.61 2.08
N SER A 122 -5.56 4.22 0.85
CA SER A 122 -4.66 5.00 -0.01
C SER A 122 -5.34 6.19 -0.68
N ASN A 123 -6.66 6.17 -0.76
CA ASN A 123 -7.42 7.20 -1.45
C ASN A 123 -7.78 8.39 -0.55
N TYR A 124 -7.54 8.28 0.74
CA TYR A 124 -7.82 9.37 1.69
C TYR A 124 -6.83 9.40 2.85
N SER A 125 -6.68 10.59 3.43
CA SER A 125 -5.99 10.81 4.70
C SER A 125 -6.97 11.40 5.71
N GLU A 126 -6.80 11.06 6.98
CA GLU A 126 -7.61 11.60 8.08
C GLU A 126 -6.78 12.57 8.91
N ILE A 127 -7.28 13.78 9.05
CA ILE A 127 -6.73 14.81 9.92
C ILE A 127 -7.71 15.01 11.08
N GLU A 128 -7.28 14.77 12.31
CA GLU A 128 -8.10 15.03 13.47
C GLU A 128 -7.82 16.46 13.98
N MET A 129 -8.83 17.33 13.85
CA MET A 129 -8.85 18.65 14.46
C MET A 129 -9.65 18.60 15.76
N ALA A 130 -9.15 19.23 16.81
CA ALA A 130 -9.84 19.21 18.09
C ALA A 130 -9.75 20.60 18.79
N VAL A 131 -10.76 20.89 19.62
CA VAL A 131 -10.76 22.05 20.50
C VAL A 131 -10.34 21.61 21.89
N TYR A 132 -9.34 22.28 22.43
CA TYR A 132 -8.80 22.05 23.77
C TYR A 132 -8.97 23.26 24.65
N VAL A 133 -9.19 22.99 25.93
CA VAL A 133 -9.15 23.95 27.02
C VAL A 133 -8.14 23.46 28.07
N ARG A 134 -7.76 24.27 29.04
CA ARG A 134 -6.93 23.81 30.16
C ARG A 134 -7.61 22.69 30.91
N ALA A 135 -6.83 21.78 31.48
CA ALA A 135 -7.35 20.60 32.20
C ALA A 135 -8.23 20.99 33.39
N ASP A 136 -7.92 22.12 34.08
CA ASP A 136 -8.64 22.66 35.22
C ASP A 136 -9.83 23.59 34.85
N SER A 137 -10.08 23.80 33.54
CA SER A 137 -11.22 24.61 33.08
C SER A 137 -12.55 23.95 33.42
N ASP A 138 -13.57 24.72 33.74
CA ASP A 138 -14.96 24.27 33.94
C ASP A 138 -15.69 23.96 32.62
N LYS A 139 -15.15 24.39 31.49
CA LYS A 139 -15.74 24.20 30.17
C LYS A 139 -15.60 22.78 29.69
N SER A 140 -16.70 22.21 29.20
CA SER A 140 -16.82 20.82 28.73
C SER A 140 -17.39 20.69 27.33
N ASP A 141 -17.95 21.76 26.75
CA ASP A 141 -18.48 21.76 25.37
C ASP A 141 -18.16 23.10 24.68
N VAL A 142 -17.97 23.06 23.37
CA VAL A 142 -17.61 24.23 22.54
C VAL A 142 -18.70 25.32 22.54
N THR A 143 -19.93 24.99 22.86
CA THR A 143 -21.03 25.95 22.98
C THR A 143 -20.84 26.94 24.14
N GLN A 144 -19.94 26.64 25.09
CA GLN A 144 -19.58 27.51 26.21
C GLN A 144 -18.46 28.51 25.85
N LEU A 145 -17.93 28.40 24.63
CA LEU A 145 -16.85 29.27 24.14
C LEU A 145 -17.43 30.41 23.26
N LYS A 146 -16.73 31.53 23.22
CA LYS A 146 -16.97 32.63 22.27
C LYS A 146 -15.83 32.76 21.26
N LYS A 147 -14.61 32.44 21.68
CA LYS A 147 -13.40 32.54 20.87
C LYS A 147 -12.45 31.38 21.14
N LEU A 148 -11.56 31.11 20.20
CA LEU A 148 -10.42 30.25 20.37
C LEU A 148 -9.21 30.78 19.60
N THR A 149 -8.03 30.29 19.93
CA THR A 149 -6.78 30.67 19.25
C THR A 149 -6.26 29.52 18.40
N ALA A 150 -5.86 29.80 17.16
CA ALA A 150 -5.30 28.84 16.25
C ALA A 150 -4.44 29.50 15.17
N PRO A 151 -3.49 28.77 14.52
CA PRO A 151 -2.81 29.28 13.34
C PRO A 151 -3.78 29.44 12.16
N THR A 152 -3.95 30.65 11.66
CA THR A 152 -4.88 30.97 10.56
C THR A 152 -4.18 31.52 9.31
N GLU A 153 -2.86 31.70 9.35
CA GLU A 153 -2.06 32.27 8.26
C GLU A 153 -1.01 31.29 7.70
N ASN A 154 -0.99 30.06 8.20
CA ASN A 154 -0.08 29.01 7.74
C ASN A 154 -0.80 27.95 6.88
N GLY A 155 -0.09 26.90 6.49
CA GLY A 155 -0.60 25.81 5.66
C GLY A 155 -1.76 25.00 6.27
N ASP A 156 -2.11 25.23 7.54
CA ASP A 156 -3.21 24.51 8.23
C ASP A 156 -4.52 25.32 8.33
N LYS A 157 -4.55 26.52 7.76
CA LYS A 157 -5.72 27.44 7.73
C LYS A 157 -7.01 26.75 7.32
N ASP A 158 -6.95 25.91 6.27
CA ASP A 158 -8.14 25.24 5.73
C ASP A 158 -8.70 24.21 6.73
N ASN A 159 -7.85 23.56 7.51
CA ASN A 159 -8.28 22.61 8.55
C ASN A 159 -8.95 23.34 9.72
N VAL A 160 -8.40 24.49 10.12
CA VAL A 160 -9.02 25.35 11.14
C VAL A 160 -10.39 25.82 10.67
N THR A 161 -10.47 26.31 9.43
CA THR A 161 -11.74 26.76 8.82
C THR A 161 -12.77 25.62 8.79
N ALA A 162 -12.38 24.42 8.34
CA ALA A 162 -13.26 23.26 8.29
C ALA A 162 -13.77 22.85 9.69
N LEU A 163 -12.93 22.92 10.72
CA LEU A 163 -13.35 22.69 12.10
C LEU A 163 -14.43 23.68 12.55
N LEU A 164 -14.23 24.98 12.28
CA LEU A 164 -15.17 26.03 12.67
C LEU A 164 -16.52 25.91 11.94
N ASP A 165 -16.49 25.66 10.64
CA ASP A 165 -17.68 25.42 9.85
C ASP A 165 -18.47 24.20 10.35
N HIS A 166 -17.75 23.14 10.73
CA HIS A 166 -18.37 21.96 11.33
C HIS A 166 -19.02 22.26 12.69
N ILE A 167 -18.35 23.02 13.57
CA ILE A 167 -18.91 23.47 14.85
C ILE A 167 -20.16 24.33 14.62
N LYS A 168 -20.08 25.31 13.72
CA LYS A 168 -21.23 26.18 13.37
C LYS A 168 -22.40 25.37 12.86
N LYS A 169 -22.16 24.37 12.02
CA LYS A 169 -23.21 23.50 11.45
C LYS A 169 -23.82 22.57 12.48
N THR A 170 -23.03 21.93 13.34
CA THR A 170 -23.50 20.87 14.26
C THR A 170 -23.92 21.38 15.62
N LYS A 171 -23.22 22.36 16.17
CA LYS A 171 -23.48 22.93 17.50
C LYS A 171 -24.23 24.26 17.47
N LYS A 172 -24.47 24.82 16.25
CA LYS A 172 -25.11 26.14 16.06
C LYS A 172 -24.40 27.26 16.81
N THR A 173 -23.10 27.13 17.01
CA THR A 173 -22.24 28.07 17.72
C THR A 173 -21.22 28.64 16.74
N GLU A 174 -21.10 29.94 16.71
CA GLU A 174 -20.10 30.67 15.94
C GLU A 174 -18.98 31.10 16.86
N LEU A 175 -17.76 30.65 16.53
CA LEU A 175 -16.56 30.99 17.31
C LEU A 175 -15.69 31.95 16.52
N THR A 176 -15.21 33.00 17.21
CA THR A 176 -14.19 33.90 16.66
C THR A 176 -12.81 33.26 16.84
N VAL A 177 -11.96 33.36 15.82
CA VAL A 177 -10.58 32.83 15.87
C VAL A 177 -9.61 34.01 16.03
N GLU A 178 -8.76 33.90 17.03
CA GLU A 178 -7.57 34.74 17.18
C GLU A 178 -6.38 34.02 16.53
N ASN A 179 -5.65 34.74 15.66
CA ASN A 179 -4.50 34.14 14.98
C ASN A 179 -3.33 33.94 15.95
N SER A 180 -2.62 32.82 15.81
CA SER A 180 -1.30 32.58 16.43
C SER A 180 -0.28 32.21 15.38
N SER A 181 1.01 32.40 15.66
CA SER A 181 2.11 32.05 14.75
C SER A 181 2.25 30.55 14.55
N SER A 182 1.87 29.75 15.56
CA SER A 182 1.99 28.29 15.53
C SER A 182 1.08 27.62 16.56
N TYR A 183 0.91 26.29 16.48
CA TYR A 183 0.21 25.51 17.51
C TYR A 183 0.92 25.55 18.86
N ILE A 184 2.26 25.69 18.88
CA ILE A 184 3.02 25.84 20.11
C ILE A 184 2.74 27.22 20.74
N ALA A 185 2.68 28.28 19.93
CA ALA A 185 2.32 29.60 20.42
C ALA A 185 0.89 29.62 20.99
N ALA A 186 -0.08 29.00 20.30
CA ALA A 186 -1.44 28.85 20.79
C ALA A 186 -1.48 28.05 22.11
N TYR A 187 -0.73 26.96 22.22
CA TYR A 187 -0.61 26.19 23.46
C TYR A 187 -0.04 26.99 24.60
N LYS A 188 1.05 27.73 24.36
CA LYS A 188 1.63 28.66 25.39
C LYS A 188 0.63 29.69 25.87
N ALA A 189 -0.12 30.32 24.95
CA ALA A 189 -1.16 31.27 25.28
C ALA A 189 -2.27 30.65 26.17
N LEU A 190 -2.65 29.37 25.88
CA LEU A 190 -3.62 28.65 26.69
C LEU A 190 -3.10 28.38 28.11
N ILE A 191 -1.87 27.91 28.25
CA ILE A 191 -1.26 27.62 29.56
C ILE A 191 -1.07 28.89 30.37
N ASN A 192 -0.67 30.00 29.73
CA ASN A 192 -0.52 31.32 30.35
C ASN A 192 -1.85 32.01 30.65
N GLN A 193 -3.01 31.42 30.31
CA GLN A 193 -4.35 31.98 30.48
C GLN A 193 -4.62 33.26 29.65
N GLU A 194 -3.87 33.44 28.55
CA GLU A 194 -4.08 34.50 27.57
C GLU A 194 -5.27 34.22 26.65
N THR A 195 -5.60 32.92 26.48
CA THR A 195 -6.79 32.43 25.77
C THR A 195 -7.51 31.35 26.56
N GLU A 196 -8.83 31.22 26.35
CA GLU A 196 -9.64 30.19 27.02
C GLU A 196 -9.60 28.82 26.32
N ALA A 197 -9.38 28.81 25.01
CA ALA A 197 -9.41 27.59 24.18
C ALA A 197 -8.48 27.74 22.98
N ILE A 198 -8.03 26.58 22.46
CA ILE A 198 -7.26 26.48 21.23
C ILE A 198 -7.86 25.42 20.28
N ALA A 199 -7.73 25.63 18.98
CA ALA A 199 -7.85 24.55 18.05
C ALA A 199 -6.45 23.94 17.83
N LEU A 200 -6.40 22.60 17.76
CA LEU A 200 -5.16 21.84 17.55
C LEU A 200 -5.39 20.76 16.51
N ASN A 201 -4.51 20.70 15.53
CA ASN A 201 -4.37 19.55 14.66
C ASN A 201 -3.58 18.46 15.42
N SER A 202 -4.18 17.29 15.61
CA SER A 202 -3.58 16.20 16.38
C SER A 202 -2.23 15.73 15.83
N SER A 203 -1.95 15.96 14.53
CA SER A 203 -0.65 15.66 13.91
C SER A 203 0.53 16.45 14.51
N PHE A 204 0.24 17.57 15.20
CA PHE A 204 1.23 18.38 15.90
C PHE A 204 1.44 17.97 17.37
N GLY A 205 0.74 16.92 17.83
CA GLY A 205 0.83 16.46 19.23
C GLY A 205 2.25 16.12 19.68
N ASP A 206 3.03 15.41 18.82
CA ASP A 206 4.42 15.07 19.13
C ASP A 206 5.35 16.29 19.19
N MET A 207 5.03 17.35 18.46
CA MET A 207 5.78 18.61 18.54
C MET A 207 5.50 19.31 19.86
N LEU A 208 4.25 19.30 20.32
CA LEU A 208 3.89 19.79 21.65
C LEU A 208 4.56 18.97 22.75
N ALA A 209 4.57 17.62 22.62
CA ALA A 209 5.26 16.74 23.56
C ALA A 209 6.78 16.99 23.61
N SER A 210 7.39 17.34 22.48
CA SER A 210 8.81 17.72 22.43
C SER A 210 9.11 19.04 23.12
N HIS A 211 8.12 19.96 23.16
CA HIS A 211 8.21 21.25 23.83
C HIS A 211 7.85 21.14 25.33
N ASP A 212 6.83 20.39 25.66
CA ASP A 212 6.33 20.16 27.04
C ASP A 212 5.88 18.68 27.12
N ALA A 213 6.70 17.84 27.77
CA ALA A 213 6.45 16.38 27.84
C ALA A 213 5.10 16.04 28.51
N ASP A 214 4.63 16.91 29.40
CA ASP A 214 3.38 16.73 30.16
C ASP A 214 2.19 17.47 29.54
N TYR A 215 2.31 18.00 28.29
CA TYR A 215 1.27 18.83 27.67
C TYR A 215 -0.12 18.17 27.70
N ALA A 216 -0.18 16.86 27.45
CA ALA A 216 -1.43 16.12 27.39
C ALA A 216 -2.20 16.10 28.73
N SER A 217 -1.50 16.22 29.86
CA SER A 217 -2.11 16.28 31.20
C SER A 217 -2.59 17.69 31.54
N LYS A 218 -2.06 18.72 30.87
CA LYS A 218 -2.36 20.15 31.10
C LYS A 218 -3.57 20.67 30.33
N ILE A 219 -4.00 19.94 29.31
CA ILE A 219 -5.14 20.30 28.45
C ILE A 219 -6.15 19.18 28.37
N LYS A 220 -7.42 19.49 28.13
CA LYS A 220 -8.48 18.52 27.88
C LYS A 220 -9.22 18.85 26.61
N LYS A 221 -9.54 17.81 25.86
CA LYS A 221 -10.29 17.86 24.60
C LYS A 221 -11.78 18.01 24.90
N ILE A 222 -12.44 19.01 24.32
CA ILE A 222 -13.89 19.25 24.48
C ILE A 222 -14.67 19.11 23.17
N TYR A 223 -13.97 19.02 22.02
CA TYR A 223 -14.58 18.77 20.73
C TYR A 223 -13.58 18.12 19.79
N THR A 224 -14.09 17.27 18.89
CA THR A 224 -13.26 16.62 17.86
C THR A 224 -14.01 16.59 16.53
N TYR A 225 -13.28 16.86 15.45
CA TYR A 225 -13.74 16.71 14.09
C TYR A 225 -12.66 16.05 13.23
N LYS A 226 -13.02 14.97 12.54
CA LYS A 226 -12.15 14.29 11.58
C LYS A 226 -12.41 14.83 10.19
N ILE A 227 -11.39 15.38 9.58
CA ILE A 227 -11.39 15.86 8.20
C ILE A 227 -10.82 14.75 7.34
N THR A 228 -11.60 14.27 6.36
CA THR A 228 -11.13 13.32 5.36
C THR A 228 -10.75 14.08 4.10
N ARG A 229 -9.50 13.94 3.66
CA ARG A 229 -8.99 14.51 2.40
C ARG A 229 -8.68 13.40 1.42
N GLN A 230 -9.00 13.63 0.14
CA GLN A 230 -8.61 12.72 -0.94
C GLN A 230 -7.10 12.84 -1.17
N VAL A 231 -6.44 11.69 -1.32
CA VAL A 231 -5.01 11.58 -1.66
C VAL A 231 -4.89 11.58 -3.18
N GLU A 232 -4.15 12.52 -3.77
CA GLU A 232 -4.02 12.67 -5.22
C GLU A 232 -3.00 11.70 -5.82
N THR A 233 -1.95 11.34 -5.09
CA THR A 233 -0.93 10.37 -5.52
C THR A 233 -1.51 8.98 -5.80
N GLY A 234 -2.75 8.69 -5.36
CA GLY A 234 -3.42 7.42 -5.60
C GLY A 234 -3.71 7.09 -7.07
N LYS A 235 -3.61 8.05 -8.01
CA LYS A 235 -4.02 7.88 -9.43
C LYS A 235 -2.86 7.95 -10.43
N ARG A 236 -1.60 7.84 -9.99
CA ARG A 236 -0.47 8.34 -10.78
C ARG A 236 0.04 7.47 -11.91
N ARG A 237 -0.27 6.17 -12.03
CA ARG A 237 0.27 5.36 -13.11
C ARG A 237 -0.74 4.39 -13.71
N ASP A 238 -0.98 4.55 -15.02
CA ASP A 238 -1.82 3.62 -15.81
C ASP A 238 -1.02 2.41 -16.34
N ASP A 239 0.33 2.43 -16.27
CA ASP A 239 1.17 1.36 -16.80
C ASP A 239 1.67 0.41 -15.70
N ALA A 240 0.85 -0.59 -15.40
CA ALA A 240 1.22 -1.71 -14.53
C ALA A 240 2.41 -2.54 -15.05
N ASN A 241 2.78 -2.37 -16.33
CA ASN A 241 3.82 -3.16 -17.00
C ASN A 241 5.18 -2.45 -17.05
N ALA A 242 5.32 -1.26 -16.47
CA ALA A 242 6.59 -0.56 -16.50
C ALA A 242 7.73 -1.37 -15.88
N ASP A 243 8.84 -1.43 -16.61
CA ASP A 243 10.04 -2.15 -16.17
C ASP A 243 10.83 -1.37 -15.12
N VAL A 244 10.67 -0.04 -15.11
CA VAL A 244 11.39 0.86 -14.22
C VAL A 244 10.41 1.80 -13.53
N PHE A 245 10.50 1.93 -12.22
CA PHE A 245 9.63 2.79 -11.42
C PHE A 245 10.25 3.13 -10.07
N ASN A 246 9.77 4.22 -9.47
CA ASN A 246 10.18 4.66 -8.14
C ASN A 246 9.03 4.45 -7.13
N ILE A 247 9.38 3.92 -5.97
CA ILE A 247 8.47 3.73 -4.83
C ILE A 247 8.96 4.59 -3.66
N TYR A 248 8.11 5.42 -3.10
CA TYR A 248 8.39 6.07 -1.83
C TYR A 248 8.01 5.16 -0.68
N VAL A 249 8.97 4.78 0.15
CA VAL A 249 8.76 4.03 1.38
C VAL A 249 8.77 5.01 2.55
N SER A 250 7.61 5.14 3.21
CA SER A 250 7.40 6.03 4.35
C SER A 250 7.13 5.25 5.63
N GLY A 251 7.93 5.50 6.65
CA GLY A 251 7.66 5.02 8.01
C GLY A 251 7.17 6.17 8.88
N ILE A 252 5.97 6.03 9.46
CA ILE A 252 5.41 7.02 10.36
C ILE A 252 5.52 6.62 11.82
N ASP A 253 5.80 7.59 12.68
CA ASP A 253 6.05 7.39 14.12
C ASP A 253 4.73 7.30 14.91
N THR A 254 3.88 6.31 14.56
CA THR A 254 2.60 6.09 15.25
C THR A 254 2.26 4.62 15.41
N TYR A 255 1.37 4.34 16.37
CA TYR A 255 0.62 3.09 16.47
C TYR A 255 -0.85 3.34 16.07
N GLY A 256 -1.56 2.29 15.65
CA GLY A 256 -2.99 2.36 15.34
C GLY A 256 -3.29 2.52 13.86
N SER A 257 -4.25 3.40 13.50
CA SER A 257 -4.69 3.54 12.10
C SER A 257 -3.62 4.13 11.20
N ILE A 258 -3.37 3.47 10.07
CA ILE A 258 -2.40 3.91 9.06
C ILE A 258 -2.89 5.13 8.27
N SER A 259 -4.20 5.42 8.26
CA SER A 259 -4.77 6.60 7.60
C SER A 259 -4.50 7.91 8.35
N SER A 260 -4.10 7.84 9.62
CA SER A 260 -3.77 9.01 10.43
C SER A 260 -2.55 9.73 9.87
N VAL A 261 -2.67 11.05 9.75
CA VAL A 261 -1.56 11.91 9.34
C VAL A 261 -0.57 12.05 10.52
N SER A 262 0.72 11.86 10.22
CA SER A 262 1.80 11.96 11.22
C SER A 262 3.12 12.27 10.52
N ARG A 263 4.15 12.59 11.32
CA ARG A 263 5.52 12.77 10.82
C ARG A 263 6.01 11.54 10.09
N SER A 264 6.79 11.75 9.02
CA SER A 264 7.47 10.68 8.28
C SER A 264 8.92 10.55 8.75
N ASP A 265 9.18 9.55 9.56
CA ASP A 265 10.49 9.32 10.16
C ASP A 265 11.42 8.47 9.28
N VAL A 266 10.85 7.72 8.36
CA VAL A 266 11.56 6.97 7.32
C VAL A 266 11.17 7.54 5.97
N ASN A 267 12.15 8.02 5.20
CA ASN A 267 11.94 8.59 3.87
C ASN A 267 12.95 7.95 2.90
N ILE A 268 12.53 6.89 2.23
CA ILE A 268 13.39 6.14 1.30
C ILE A 268 12.73 6.09 -0.07
N ILE A 269 13.47 6.45 -1.10
CA ILE A 269 13.09 6.21 -2.50
C ILE A 269 13.70 4.88 -2.92
N MET A 270 12.85 3.94 -3.31
CA MET A 270 13.24 2.66 -3.88
C MET A 270 13.09 2.73 -5.40
N THR A 271 14.20 2.87 -6.11
CA THR A 271 14.25 2.83 -7.58
C THR A 271 14.42 1.38 -8.03
N VAL A 272 13.46 0.86 -8.76
CA VAL A 272 13.41 -0.53 -9.21
C VAL A 272 13.57 -0.60 -10.72
N ASN A 273 14.51 -1.43 -11.18
CA ASN A 273 14.63 -1.83 -12.58
C ASN A 273 14.47 -3.36 -12.67
N ARG A 274 13.29 -3.80 -13.14
CA ARG A 274 12.94 -5.22 -13.22
C ARG A 274 13.74 -5.99 -14.27
N LYS A 275 14.10 -5.32 -15.38
CA LYS A 275 14.89 -5.95 -16.47
C LYS A 275 16.29 -6.33 -16.00
N THR A 276 16.93 -5.41 -15.30
CA THR A 276 18.29 -5.62 -14.81
C THR A 276 18.35 -6.26 -13.43
N LYS A 277 17.20 -6.45 -12.79
CA LYS A 277 17.08 -6.93 -11.40
C LYS A 277 17.86 -6.09 -10.39
N LYS A 278 17.85 -4.76 -10.58
CA LYS A 278 18.50 -3.82 -9.67
C LYS A 278 17.48 -3.04 -8.87
N VAL A 279 17.81 -2.83 -7.61
CA VAL A 279 17.08 -1.96 -6.69
C VAL A 279 18.08 -1.04 -6.02
N LEU A 280 17.81 0.26 -6.08
CA LEU A 280 18.56 1.25 -5.32
C LEU A 280 17.67 1.85 -4.24
N LEU A 281 18.09 1.77 -3.00
CA LEU A 281 17.48 2.45 -1.87
C LEU A 281 18.20 3.78 -1.66
N THR A 282 17.48 4.89 -1.70
CA THR A 282 18.03 6.23 -1.45
C THR A 282 17.34 6.82 -0.23
N THR A 283 18.07 6.89 0.89
CA THR A 283 17.58 7.45 2.14
C THR A 283 17.77 8.96 2.17
N THR A 284 16.68 9.67 2.46
CA THR A 284 16.71 11.09 2.81
C THR A 284 16.49 11.21 4.32
N PRO A 285 17.50 11.62 5.11
CA PRO A 285 17.36 11.76 6.56
C PRO A 285 16.16 12.63 6.94
N ARG A 286 15.44 12.23 7.99
CA ARG A 286 14.22 12.90 8.44
C ARG A 286 14.41 14.39 8.79
N ASP A 287 15.63 14.72 9.21
CA ASP A 287 16.01 16.07 9.63
C ASP A 287 16.54 16.94 8.47
N SER A 288 16.53 16.45 7.23
CA SER A 288 16.92 17.20 6.04
C SER A 288 16.09 18.49 5.90
N TYR A 289 16.76 19.62 5.73
CA TYR A 289 16.14 20.93 5.55
C TYR A 289 15.79 21.13 4.08
N VAL A 290 14.51 21.10 3.76
CA VAL A 290 13.98 21.07 2.39
C VAL A 290 12.73 21.94 2.25
N ALA A 291 12.43 22.38 1.04
CA ALA A 291 11.17 23.05 0.71
C ALA A 291 10.01 22.04 0.75
N ILE A 292 9.10 22.18 1.69
CA ILE A 292 7.95 21.27 1.87
C ILE A 292 6.83 21.68 0.91
N ALA A 293 6.41 20.72 0.09
CA ALA A 293 5.34 20.91 -0.90
C ALA A 293 3.94 20.99 -0.24
N ASP A 294 2.94 21.29 -1.04
CA ASP A 294 1.51 21.31 -0.69
C ASP A 294 1.22 22.13 0.58
N GLY A 295 0.78 21.49 1.65
CA GLY A 295 0.47 22.14 2.93
C GLY A 295 1.66 22.85 3.59
N GLY A 296 2.90 22.54 3.19
CA GLY A 296 4.10 23.27 3.56
C GLY A 296 4.33 24.55 2.77
N ALA A 297 3.50 24.83 1.76
CA ALA A 297 3.50 26.04 0.93
C ALA A 297 4.87 26.37 0.29
N GLY A 298 5.72 25.38 0.02
CA GLY A 298 7.07 25.55 -0.49
C GLY A 298 8.06 26.15 0.50
N GLN A 299 7.67 26.28 1.78
CA GLN A 299 8.54 26.82 2.82
C GLN A 299 9.55 25.80 3.31
N MET A 300 10.70 26.28 3.75
CA MET A 300 11.78 25.44 4.25
C MET A 300 11.47 24.89 5.63
N ASP A 301 11.63 23.57 5.79
CA ASP A 301 11.46 22.89 7.08
C ASP A 301 12.16 21.52 7.09
N LYS A 302 12.08 20.79 8.19
CA LYS A 302 12.51 19.39 8.27
C LYS A 302 11.66 18.50 7.39
N LEU A 303 12.28 17.61 6.65
CA LEU A 303 11.56 16.65 5.77
C LEU A 303 10.48 15.86 6.53
N THR A 304 10.74 15.46 7.79
CA THR A 304 9.76 14.71 8.60
C THR A 304 8.42 15.46 8.74
N HIS A 305 8.45 16.80 8.69
CA HIS A 305 7.25 17.66 8.80
C HIS A 305 6.38 17.59 7.53
N ALA A 306 6.90 17.17 6.37
CA ALA A 306 6.07 16.93 5.19
C ALA A 306 4.93 15.94 5.48
N GLY A 307 5.21 14.93 6.33
CA GLY A 307 4.23 13.92 6.72
C GLY A 307 3.00 14.46 7.46
N ILE A 308 3.12 15.59 8.18
CA ILE A 308 1.98 16.20 8.88
C ILE A 308 0.97 16.86 7.93
N TYR A 309 1.37 17.11 6.67
CA TYR A 309 0.50 17.62 5.61
C TYR A 309 -0.04 16.49 4.72
N GLY A 310 0.31 15.22 5.01
CA GLY A 310 -0.14 14.04 4.31
C GLY A 310 0.94 13.38 3.44
N VAL A 311 0.60 12.22 2.87
CA VAL A 311 1.55 11.46 2.04
C VAL A 311 1.87 12.18 0.73
N ASP A 312 0.91 12.94 0.17
CA ASP A 312 1.13 13.73 -1.05
C ASP A 312 2.23 14.75 -0.85
N ALA A 313 2.20 15.49 0.26
CA ALA A 313 3.22 16.48 0.56
C ALA A 313 4.61 15.85 0.68
N SER A 314 4.72 14.67 1.29
CA SER A 314 6.00 13.94 1.35
C SER A 314 6.48 13.49 -0.03
N VAL A 315 5.59 12.96 -0.86
CA VAL A 315 5.91 12.53 -2.24
C VAL A 315 6.35 13.72 -3.08
N HIS A 316 5.56 14.79 -3.13
CA HIS A 316 5.85 15.99 -3.94
C HIS A 316 7.13 16.69 -3.48
N THR A 317 7.39 16.72 -2.16
CA THR A 317 8.64 17.26 -1.61
C THR A 317 9.85 16.49 -2.14
N LEU A 318 9.80 15.15 -2.13
CA LEU A 318 10.90 14.32 -2.62
C LEU A 318 11.02 14.36 -4.16
N GLU A 319 9.90 14.39 -4.89
CA GLU A 319 9.92 14.60 -6.34
C GLU A 319 10.61 15.90 -6.72
N ASN A 320 10.28 17.00 -6.03
CA ASN A 320 10.91 18.31 -6.25
C ASN A 320 12.40 18.29 -5.89
N LEU A 321 12.77 17.65 -4.76
CA LEU A 321 14.15 17.56 -4.31
C LEU A 321 15.05 16.80 -5.30
N TYR A 322 14.58 15.64 -5.78
CA TYR A 322 15.36 14.77 -6.64
C TYR A 322 15.16 15.04 -8.14
N GLY A 323 14.12 15.75 -8.54
CA GLY A 323 13.76 15.99 -9.95
C GLY A 323 13.30 14.72 -10.65
N ILE A 324 12.66 13.80 -9.94
CA ILE A 324 12.16 12.52 -10.44
C ILE A 324 10.65 12.42 -10.22
N ARG A 325 10.03 11.46 -10.90
CA ARG A 325 8.66 11.04 -10.61
C ARG A 325 8.68 9.86 -9.63
N ILE A 326 7.81 9.89 -8.62
CA ILE A 326 7.50 8.77 -7.73
C ILE A 326 6.18 8.15 -8.21
N ASP A 327 6.24 6.90 -8.64
CA ASP A 327 5.09 6.21 -9.26
C ASP A 327 4.16 5.59 -8.22
N TYR A 328 4.75 5.06 -7.15
CA TYR A 328 4.04 4.38 -6.08
C TYR A 328 4.56 4.82 -4.72
N TYR A 329 3.75 4.59 -3.69
CA TYR A 329 4.21 4.71 -2.31
C TYR A 329 3.76 3.51 -1.48
N VAL A 330 4.51 3.24 -0.42
CA VAL A 330 4.19 2.28 0.63
C VAL A 330 4.41 2.99 1.96
N ARG A 331 3.37 3.12 2.75
CA ARG A 331 3.40 3.77 4.05
C ARG A 331 3.12 2.74 5.14
N LEU A 332 3.96 2.73 6.16
CA LEU A 332 3.93 1.81 7.29
C LEU A 332 3.99 2.59 8.60
N ASN A 333 3.35 2.07 9.64
CA ASN A 333 3.57 2.48 11.02
C ASN A 333 4.18 1.32 11.83
N PHE A 334 4.40 1.49 13.12
CA PHE A 334 4.99 0.45 13.96
C PHE A 334 4.16 -0.84 13.99
N THR A 335 2.83 -0.72 14.11
CA THR A 335 1.93 -1.88 14.09
C THR A 335 2.04 -2.66 12.78
N SER A 336 2.07 -1.95 11.66
CA SER A 336 2.21 -2.54 10.32
C SER A 336 3.54 -3.23 10.14
N PHE A 337 4.61 -2.58 10.61
CA PHE A 337 5.97 -3.12 10.52
C PHE A 337 6.12 -4.43 11.32
N LEU A 338 5.68 -4.45 12.57
CA LEU A 338 5.67 -5.65 13.39
C LEU A 338 4.94 -6.80 12.69
N LYS A 339 3.73 -6.52 12.21
CA LYS A 339 2.88 -7.50 11.53
C LYS A 339 3.51 -8.01 10.22
N LEU A 340 4.15 -7.14 9.43
CA LEU A 340 4.88 -7.55 8.23
C LEU A 340 6.00 -8.53 8.54
N VAL A 341 6.84 -8.22 9.53
CA VAL A 341 7.96 -9.09 9.92
C VAL A 341 7.46 -10.44 10.44
N ASP A 342 6.38 -10.46 11.22
CA ASP A 342 5.77 -11.70 11.72
C ASP A 342 5.23 -12.58 10.58
N LEU A 343 4.52 -11.99 9.61
CA LEU A 343 4.00 -12.70 8.43
C LEU A 343 5.11 -13.28 7.54
N LEU A 344 6.29 -12.64 7.54
CA LEU A 344 7.48 -13.15 6.85
C LEU A 344 8.24 -14.23 7.64
N GLY A 345 7.83 -14.53 8.87
CA GLY A 345 8.51 -15.47 9.77
C GLY A 345 9.87 -14.97 10.24
N GLY A 346 9.99 -13.65 10.46
CA GLY A 346 11.25 -12.98 10.80
C GLY A 346 12.09 -12.61 9.57
N ILE A 347 13.14 -11.84 9.80
CA ILE A 347 14.09 -11.37 8.78
C ILE A 347 15.53 -11.63 9.18
N ASP A 348 16.40 -11.82 8.19
CA ASP A 348 17.86 -11.98 8.39
C ASP A 348 18.55 -10.71 7.92
N VAL A 349 19.32 -10.06 8.79
CA VAL A 349 20.04 -8.82 8.52
C VAL A 349 21.53 -9.00 8.81
N GLU A 350 22.39 -8.41 7.98
CA GLU A 350 23.82 -8.33 8.25
C GLU A 350 24.10 -7.07 9.08
N ASN A 351 24.51 -7.25 10.33
CA ASN A 351 24.81 -6.18 11.27
C ASN A 351 26.32 -5.89 11.28
N ASP A 352 26.74 -4.65 11.04
CA ASP A 352 28.14 -4.22 10.95
C ASP A 352 28.68 -3.59 12.24
N GLN A 353 27.83 -3.32 13.24
CA GLN A 353 28.27 -2.85 14.56
C GLN A 353 27.48 -3.49 15.69
N GLU A 354 28.18 -3.81 16.78
CA GLU A 354 27.54 -4.36 18.00
C GLU A 354 26.86 -3.23 18.77
N PHE A 355 25.58 -3.44 19.15
CA PHE A 355 24.84 -2.51 20.01
C PHE A 355 23.70 -3.17 20.75
N THR A 356 23.15 -2.45 21.74
CA THR A 356 21.90 -2.84 22.42
C THR A 356 20.86 -1.74 22.22
N SER A 357 19.68 -2.11 21.73
CA SER A 357 18.60 -1.15 21.46
C SER A 357 17.95 -0.65 22.76
N ARG A 358 17.52 0.62 22.79
CA ARG A 358 16.69 1.17 23.87
C ARG A 358 15.29 0.59 23.87
N HIS A 359 14.74 0.34 22.66
CA HIS A 359 13.45 -0.35 22.54
C HIS A 359 13.67 -1.85 22.72
N GLY A 360 12.97 -2.46 23.67
CA GLY A 360 13.04 -3.89 23.96
C GLY A 360 14.34 -4.39 24.58
N ASN A 361 15.35 -3.54 24.75
CA ASN A 361 16.68 -3.88 25.31
C ASN A 361 17.33 -5.09 24.62
N HIS A 362 17.19 -5.18 23.28
CA HIS A 362 17.74 -6.29 22.49
C HIS A 362 19.20 -6.05 22.15
N HIS A 363 20.01 -7.10 22.30
CA HIS A 363 21.42 -7.10 21.93
C HIS A 363 21.60 -7.61 20.49
N PHE A 364 22.37 -6.86 19.67
CA PHE A 364 22.65 -7.17 18.28
C PHE A 364 24.17 -7.32 18.08
N PRO A 365 24.68 -8.56 17.94
CA PRO A 365 26.08 -8.79 17.64
C PRO A 365 26.40 -8.44 16.20
N VAL A 366 27.69 -8.27 15.89
CA VAL A 366 28.18 -8.12 14.51
C VAL A 366 27.96 -9.42 13.73
N GLY A 367 27.63 -9.32 12.44
CA GLY A 367 27.39 -10.42 11.52
C GLY A 367 25.90 -10.66 11.25
N LYS A 368 25.57 -11.86 10.80
CA LYS A 368 24.21 -12.22 10.43
C LYS A 368 23.32 -12.42 11.68
N VAL A 369 22.28 -11.63 11.78
CA VAL A 369 21.30 -11.67 12.88
C VAL A 369 19.92 -12.01 12.32
N HIS A 370 19.31 -13.06 12.86
CA HIS A 370 17.87 -13.33 12.63
C HIS A 370 17.05 -12.57 13.66
N MET A 371 16.06 -11.82 13.20
CA MET A 371 15.23 -10.97 14.04
C MET A 371 13.75 -11.31 13.89
N ASN A 372 13.06 -11.44 15.02
CA ASN A 372 11.60 -11.37 15.05
C ASN A 372 11.13 -9.91 14.91
N SER A 373 9.82 -9.68 14.95
CA SER A 373 9.22 -8.37 14.74
C SER A 373 9.66 -7.32 15.79
N ASP A 374 9.71 -7.68 17.07
CA ASP A 374 10.09 -6.77 18.17
C ASP A 374 11.60 -6.41 18.11
N GLN A 375 12.44 -7.39 17.83
CA GLN A 375 13.88 -7.18 17.61
C GLN A 375 14.11 -6.28 16.37
N ALA A 376 13.41 -6.55 15.26
CA ALA A 376 13.51 -5.72 14.05
C ALA A 376 13.07 -4.28 14.31
N LEU A 377 12.01 -4.08 15.11
CA LEU A 377 11.59 -2.74 15.53
C LEU A 377 12.65 -2.06 16.40
N GLY A 378 13.24 -2.76 17.35
CA GLY A 378 14.35 -2.27 18.15
C GLY A 378 15.55 -1.85 17.29
N PHE A 379 15.88 -2.67 16.28
CA PHE A 379 16.99 -2.43 15.35
C PHE A 379 16.81 -1.17 14.50
N VAL A 380 15.60 -0.95 13.92
CA VAL A 380 15.34 0.21 13.03
C VAL A 380 15.08 1.52 13.77
N ARG A 381 14.75 1.45 15.06
CA ARG A 381 14.51 2.65 15.90
C ARG A 381 15.73 3.13 16.65
N GLU A 382 16.75 2.28 16.81
CA GLU A 382 17.93 2.63 17.59
C GLU A 382 18.71 3.78 16.96
N ARG A 383 19.15 4.72 17.79
CA ARG A 383 19.93 5.89 17.42
C ARG A 383 21.03 6.17 18.43
N TYR A 384 20.73 6.04 19.71
CA TYR A 384 21.60 6.55 20.78
C TYR A 384 22.77 5.65 21.11
N SER A 385 22.64 4.35 20.89
CA SER A 385 23.73 3.37 21.06
C SER A 385 24.53 3.13 19.78
N LEU A 386 24.16 3.78 18.66
CA LEU A 386 24.88 3.71 17.40
C LEU A 386 25.98 4.77 17.33
N GLN A 387 27.13 4.46 16.73
CA GLN A 387 28.27 5.35 16.61
C GLN A 387 27.95 6.60 15.76
N GLY A 388 27.29 6.43 14.64
CA GLY A 388 26.85 7.49 13.72
C GLY A 388 25.45 8.02 13.99
N GLY A 389 24.83 7.63 15.11
CA GLY A 389 23.54 8.16 15.54
C GLY A 389 22.42 7.99 14.49
N ASP A 390 21.86 9.09 14.04
CA ASP A 390 20.75 9.10 13.07
C ASP A 390 21.12 8.53 11.69
N ASN A 391 22.37 8.76 11.25
CA ASN A 391 22.86 8.23 9.98
C ASN A 391 22.92 6.70 10.00
N ASP A 392 23.38 6.11 11.09
CA ASP A 392 23.44 4.65 11.21
C ASP A 392 22.05 4.04 11.40
N ARG A 393 21.11 4.76 12.02
CA ARG A 393 19.70 4.38 12.02
C ARG A 393 19.16 4.28 10.58
N GLY A 394 19.44 5.25 9.72
CA GLY A 394 19.10 5.21 8.30
C GLY A 394 19.64 3.96 7.61
N LYS A 395 20.92 3.63 7.81
CA LYS A 395 21.54 2.40 7.27
C LYS A 395 20.86 1.12 7.80
N ASN A 396 20.51 1.09 9.08
CA ASN A 396 19.79 -0.04 9.67
C ASN A 396 18.39 -0.22 9.06
N GLN A 397 17.69 0.89 8.75
CA GLN A 397 16.43 0.86 8.03
C GLN A 397 16.59 0.29 6.62
N GLU A 398 17.62 0.70 5.88
CA GLU A 398 17.96 0.16 4.55
C GLU A 398 18.21 -1.35 4.59
N LYS A 399 19.03 -1.83 5.54
CA LYS A 399 19.31 -3.26 5.74
C LYS A 399 18.05 -4.08 6.00
N VAL A 400 17.13 -3.56 6.81
CA VAL A 400 15.84 -4.21 7.08
C VAL A 400 14.96 -4.22 5.83
N ILE A 401 14.89 -3.13 5.07
CA ILE A 401 14.16 -3.09 3.79
C ILE A 401 14.75 -4.11 2.80
N GLU A 402 16.06 -4.18 2.69
CA GLU A 402 16.75 -5.19 1.86
C GLU A 402 16.37 -6.62 2.28
N ALA A 403 16.38 -6.91 3.60
CA ALA A 403 15.99 -8.21 4.14
C ALA A 403 14.52 -8.54 3.85
N VAL A 404 13.62 -7.56 3.98
CA VAL A 404 12.19 -7.69 3.62
C VAL A 404 12.03 -7.97 2.12
N ILE A 405 12.74 -7.25 1.24
CA ILE A 405 12.71 -7.48 -0.21
C ILE A 405 13.18 -8.92 -0.53
N LYS A 406 14.30 -9.36 0.06
CA LYS A 406 14.81 -10.73 -0.10
C LYS A 406 13.79 -11.78 0.33
N LYS A 407 13.11 -11.56 1.46
CA LYS A 407 12.05 -12.46 1.95
C LYS A 407 10.83 -12.46 1.05
N LEU A 408 10.31 -11.30 0.65
CA LEU A 408 9.13 -11.17 -0.21
C LEU A 408 9.35 -11.77 -1.62
N THR A 409 10.58 -11.73 -2.14
CA THR A 409 10.94 -12.32 -3.43
C THR A 409 11.33 -13.80 -3.34
N SER A 410 11.33 -14.39 -2.14
CA SER A 410 11.61 -15.81 -1.92
C SER A 410 10.46 -16.70 -2.38
N THR A 411 10.77 -17.94 -2.75
CA THR A 411 9.77 -18.94 -3.16
C THR A 411 8.73 -19.21 -2.05
N SER A 412 9.14 -19.11 -0.79
CA SER A 412 8.23 -19.31 0.36
C SER A 412 7.19 -18.19 0.46
N ALA A 413 7.62 -16.92 0.38
CA ALA A 413 6.70 -15.79 0.42
C ALA A 413 5.75 -15.78 -0.80
N LEU A 414 6.26 -16.14 -1.99
CA LEU A 414 5.44 -16.24 -3.20
C LEU A 414 4.37 -17.34 -3.12
N LYS A 415 4.60 -18.41 -2.35
CA LYS A 415 3.58 -19.43 -2.08
C LYS A 415 2.52 -18.96 -1.07
N ASN A 416 2.90 -18.10 -0.13
CA ASN A 416 2.07 -17.64 0.98
C ASN A 416 1.60 -16.18 0.80
N TYR A 417 1.71 -15.62 -0.41
CA TYR A 417 1.43 -14.21 -0.65
C TYR A 417 0.00 -13.77 -0.25
N ASN A 418 -0.98 -14.68 -0.36
CA ASN A 418 -2.35 -14.40 0.07
C ASN A 418 -2.43 -14.10 1.58
N GLU A 419 -1.72 -14.89 2.40
CA GLU A 419 -1.68 -14.68 3.85
C GLU A 419 -0.97 -13.37 4.20
N ILE A 420 0.12 -13.05 3.47
CA ILE A 420 0.85 -11.80 3.66
C ILE A 420 -0.04 -10.61 3.31
N ILE A 421 -0.69 -10.62 2.13
CA ILE A 421 -1.56 -9.51 1.71
C ILE A 421 -2.76 -9.36 2.64
N SER A 422 -3.47 -10.47 2.96
CA SER A 422 -4.63 -10.40 3.85
C SER A 422 -4.25 -9.95 5.26
N GLY A 423 -3.08 -10.38 5.74
CA GLY A 423 -2.56 -9.96 7.02
C GLY A 423 -2.24 -8.47 7.09
N LEU A 424 -1.86 -7.84 5.97
CA LEU A 424 -1.47 -6.43 5.90
C LEU A 424 -2.58 -5.47 5.47
N GLN A 425 -3.76 -5.98 5.10
CA GLN A 425 -4.84 -5.23 4.45
C GLN A 425 -5.17 -3.90 5.15
N ASP A 426 -5.27 -3.88 6.49
CA ASP A 426 -5.61 -2.70 7.26
C ASP A 426 -4.39 -2.01 7.90
N SER A 427 -3.21 -2.46 7.52
CA SER A 427 -1.96 -2.09 8.19
C SER A 427 -1.00 -1.33 7.28
N ILE A 428 -1.17 -1.41 5.97
CA ILE A 428 -0.35 -0.72 4.97
C ILE A 428 -1.21 0.23 4.16
N GLN A 429 -0.66 1.38 3.82
CA GLN A 429 -1.26 2.32 2.88
C GLN A 429 -0.40 2.35 1.61
N THR A 430 -0.98 2.04 0.46
CA THR A 430 -0.29 2.05 -0.84
C THR A 430 -1.25 2.31 -1.99
N ASN A 431 -0.76 2.96 -3.03
CA ASN A 431 -1.47 3.15 -4.30
C ASN A 431 -1.17 2.06 -5.34
N MET A 432 -0.47 0.97 -4.96
CA MET A 432 -0.24 -0.17 -5.86
C MET A 432 -1.51 -1.00 -6.00
N GLU A 433 -2.08 -1.00 -7.19
CA GLU A 433 -3.25 -1.83 -7.51
C GLU A 433 -2.87 -3.30 -7.79
N LEU A 434 -3.87 -4.21 -7.75
CA LEU A 434 -3.68 -5.64 -7.98
C LEU A 434 -2.91 -5.97 -9.27
N PRO A 435 -3.18 -5.35 -10.43
CA PRO A 435 -2.42 -5.64 -11.65
C PRO A 435 -0.92 -5.37 -11.53
N VAL A 436 -0.54 -4.31 -10.79
CA VAL A 436 0.88 -3.96 -10.52
C VAL A 436 1.52 -5.02 -9.64
N LEU A 437 0.87 -5.36 -8.52
CA LEU A 437 1.36 -6.39 -7.60
C LEU A 437 1.50 -7.75 -8.28
N MET A 438 0.49 -8.17 -9.06
CA MET A 438 0.53 -9.42 -9.81
C MET A 438 1.64 -9.42 -10.87
N ASN A 439 1.89 -8.28 -11.50
CA ASN A 439 2.97 -8.18 -12.47
C ASN A 439 4.36 -8.33 -11.83
N LEU A 440 4.57 -7.78 -10.62
CA LEU A 440 5.79 -8.01 -9.85
C LEU A 440 5.96 -9.48 -9.50
N VAL A 441 4.91 -10.14 -9.03
CA VAL A 441 4.91 -11.57 -8.69
C VAL A 441 5.18 -12.43 -9.93
N ASN A 442 4.47 -12.18 -11.04
CA ASN A 442 4.65 -12.93 -12.28
C ASN A 442 6.07 -12.81 -12.83
N THR A 443 6.62 -11.57 -12.86
CA THR A 443 8.00 -11.33 -13.32
C THR A 443 9.00 -12.08 -12.45
N GLN A 444 8.79 -12.15 -11.14
CA GLN A 444 9.68 -12.88 -10.24
C GLN A 444 9.57 -14.40 -10.43
N LEU A 445 8.35 -14.94 -10.61
CA LEU A 445 8.12 -16.36 -10.88
C LEU A 445 8.67 -16.80 -12.24
N GLU A 446 8.62 -15.92 -13.25
CA GLU A 446 9.08 -16.20 -14.60
C GLU A 446 10.59 -16.15 -14.76
N SER A 447 11.20 -15.09 -14.25
CA SER A 447 12.63 -14.84 -14.42
C SER A 447 13.50 -15.47 -13.33
N GLY A 448 12.93 -15.81 -12.16
CA GLY A 448 13.69 -16.29 -11.00
C GLY A 448 14.77 -15.29 -10.56
N GLY A 449 15.76 -15.78 -9.84
CA GLY A 449 16.92 -14.99 -9.40
C GLY A 449 16.59 -13.98 -8.31
N SER A 450 17.63 -13.37 -7.74
CA SER A 450 17.51 -12.35 -6.69
C SER A 450 17.76 -10.96 -7.26
N TYR A 451 17.09 -9.97 -6.68
CA TYR A 451 17.41 -8.57 -6.93
C TYR A 451 18.74 -8.21 -6.28
N GLN A 452 19.55 -7.46 -7.00
CA GLN A 452 20.74 -6.80 -6.44
C GLN A 452 20.27 -5.49 -5.81
N VAL A 453 20.34 -5.42 -4.48
CA VAL A 453 19.94 -4.25 -3.71
C VAL A 453 21.19 -3.48 -3.35
N GLN A 454 21.21 -2.19 -3.66
CA GLN A 454 22.23 -1.23 -3.25
C GLN A 454 21.56 -0.14 -2.45
N SER A 455 22.28 0.49 -1.54
CA SER A 455 21.78 1.59 -0.74
C SER A 455 22.73 2.77 -0.72
N GLN A 456 22.16 3.96 -0.61
CA GLN A 456 22.82 5.23 -0.44
C GLN A 456 21.98 6.15 0.44
N ALA A 457 22.64 7.09 1.12
CA ALA A 457 21.97 8.15 1.87
C ALA A 457 22.56 9.51 1.49
N ILE A 458 21.70 10.53 1.42
CA ILE A 458 22.22 11.89 1.32
C ILE A 458 22.81 12.34 2.67
N SER A 459 23.80 13.19 2.62
CA SER A 459 24.50 13.74 3.78
C SER A 459 24.42 15.26 3.80
N GLY A 460 24.67 15.84 4.97
CA GLY A 460 24.63 17.28 5.16
C GLY A 460 25.27 17.70 6.48
N ASN A 461 25.24 19.00 6.74
CA ASN A 461 25.76 19.62 7.95
C ASN A 461 24.62 19.87 8.95
N GLY A 462 24.80 19.44 10.19
CA GLY A 462 23.84 19.70 11.27
C GLY A 462 23.83 21.18 11.66
N ARG A 463 22.62 21.77 11.78
CA ARG A 463 22.40 23.18 12.16
C ARG A 463 21.26 23.29 13.15
N MET A 464 21.31 24.32 14.04
CA MET A 464 20.30 24.62 15.03
C MET A 464 19.66 26.02 14.84
N ASP A 465 20.14 26.75 13.84
CA ASP A 465 19.78 28.14 13.57
C ASP A 465 18.88 28.33 12.35
N LEU A 466 18.50 27.21 11.71
CA LEU A 466 17.60 27.25 10.56
C LEU A 466 16.14 27.37 11.03
N PRO A 467 15.33 28.26 10.41
CA PRO A 467 13.94 28.44 10.79
C PRO A 467 13.07 27.25 10.38
N SER A 468 12.09 26.90 11.22
CA SER A 468 11.07 25.90 10.90
C SER A 468 9.76 26.59 10.56
N TYR A 469 9.15 26.23 9.44
CA TYR A 469 7.83 26.73 9.07
C TYR A 469 6.72 26.23 10.00
N ALA A 470 6.75 24.95 10.36
CA ALA A 470 5.78 24.36 11.27
C ALA A 470 5.97 24.79 12.74
N MET A 471 7.21 25.15 13.11
CA MET A 471 7.59 25.48 14.49
C MET A 471 8.47 26.76 14.54
N PRO A 472 7.98 27.92 14.13
CA PRO A 472 8.78 29.14 13.93
C PRO A 472 9.50 29.63 15.21
N ASP A 473 8.95 29.32 16.38
CA ASP A 473 9.49 29.73 17.67
C ASP A 473 10.40 28.70 18.35
N SER A 474 10.87 27.68 17.56
CA SER A 474 11.66 26.57 18.09
C SER A 474 13.00 26.42 17.38
N ASN A 475 14.07 26.26 18.16
CA ASN A 475 15.37 25.91 17.64
C ASN A 475 15.46 24.39 17.46
N LEU A 476 15.31 23.93 16.24
CA LEU A 476 15.34 22.49 15.90
C LEU A 476 16.68 22.13 15.26
N TYR A 477 17.17 20.94 15.60
CA TYR A 477 18.25 20.35 14.81
C TYR A 477 17.75 20.07 13.39
N MET A 478 18.46 20.59 12.39
CA MET A 478 18.19 20.38 10.98
C MET A 478 19.47 20.01 10.24
N MET A 479 19.36 19.25 9.17
CA MET A 479 20.50 18.89 8.31
C MET A 479 20.41 19.71 7.01
N GLU A 480 21.33 20.66 6.85
CA GLU A 480 21.53 21.35 5.58
C GLU A 480 22.22 20.41 4.60
N ILE A 481 21.51 20.04 3.52
CA ILE A 481 21.98 19.03 2.56
C ILE A 481 23.22 19.53 1.82
N GLN A 482 24.24 18.70 1.71
CA GLN A 482 25.39 18.96 0.85
C GLN A 482 25.00 18.79 -0.62
N PRO A 483 25.16 19.83 -1.48
CA PRO A 483 24.74 19.75 -2.90
C PRO A 483 25.38 18.58 -3.65
N GLU A 484 26.66 18.32 -3.43
CA GLU A 484 27.37 17.21 -4.05
C GLU A 484 26.77 15.84 -3.68
N SER A 485 26.37 15.65 -2.42
CA SER A 485 25.72 14.42 -1.97
C SER A 485 24.36 14.21 -2.64
N LEU A 486 23.58 15.27 -2.82
CA LEU A 486 22.31 15.23 -3.52
C LEU A 486 22.50 14.94 -5.02
N ASP A 487 23.46 15.59 -5.67
CA ASP A 487 23.75 15.39 -7.10
C ASP A 487 24.23 13.96 -7.37
N ASN A 488 25.10 13.41 -6.51
CA ASN A 488 25.52 12.00 -6.58
C ASN A 488 24.33 11.05 -6.43
N ALA A 489 23.42 11.33 -5.50
CA ALA A 489 22.21 10.52 -5.29
C ALA A 489 21.27 10.57 -6.50
N LYS A 490 21.07 11.74 -7.10
CA LYS A 490 20.30 11.91 -8.36
C LYS A 490 20.92 11.12 -9.51
N ALA A 491 22.24 11.20 -9.68
CA ALA A 491 22.97 10.49 -10.72
C ALA A 491 22.82 8.96 -10.56
N ALA A 492 22.93 8.42 -9.35
CA ALA A 492 22.78 7.01 -9.09
C ALA A 492 21.34 6.52 -9.37
N ILE A 493 20.31 7.27 -8.99
CA ILE A 493 18.91 6.99 -9.34
C ILE A 493 18.76 6.90 -10.86
N GLN A 494 19.27 7.90 -11.59
CA GLN A 494 19.20 7.94 -13.04
C GLN A 494 19.93 6.75 -13.69
N GLN A 495 21.08 6.34 -13.19
CA GLN A 495 21.83 5.18 -13.69
C GLN A 495 21.01 3.89 -13.58
N VAL A 496 20.36 3.64 -12.44
CA VAL A 496 19.48 2.48 -12.27
C VAL A 496 18.26 2.56 -13.20
N MET A 497 17.66 3.74 -13.35
CA MET A 497 16.56 3.96 -14.29
C MET A 497 16.96 3.64 -15.74
N GLU A 498 18.18 3.95 -16.13
CA GLU A 498 18.75 3.65 -17.46
C GLU A 498 19.29 2.22 -17.59
N GLY A 499 19.22 1.41 -16.56
CA GLY A 499 19.73 0.03 -16.55
C GLY A 499 21.22 -0.09 -16.35
N LYS A 500 21.92 0.99 -16.03
CA LYS A 500 23.36 1.02 -15.71
C LYS A 500 23.62 0.62 -14.26
N THR A 501 24.86 0.39 -13.90
CA THR A 501 25.27 0.21 -12.49
C THR A 501 25.60 1.57 -11.89
N PRO A 502 25.01 1.94 -10.74
CA PRO A 502 25.33 3.17 -10.04
C PRO A 502 26.72 3.16 -9.45
#